data_fd0b5406f670bb17f9ff0b710d76a862
#
_entry.id   fd0b5406f670bb17f9ff0b710d76a862
#
_cell.length_a   1.000
_cell.length_b   1.000
_cell.length_c   1.000
_cell.angle_alpha   90.00
_cell.angle_beta   90.00
_cell.angle_gamma   90.00
#
_symmetry.space_group_name_H-M   'P 1'
#
loop_
_entity.id
_entity.type
_entity.pdbx_description
1 polymer ?
#
loop_
_entity_poly.entity_id
_entity_poly.type
_entity_poly.pdbx_seq_one_letter_code
_entity_poly.pdbx_strand_id
1 'polypeptide(L)'
;DTRYSFSDPWRLARVMDAVPALKVIAAHFGGWSMWKTGWQYLAGRPNLWVDCSSSLYALRPQEAANLIHRYGVKQVFFGSDYPMWDPVQELEQLKALPLTQDEQESILHRNFEAFLLGLG
;
A
#
# COMPACT_ATOMS: atom_id res chain seq x y z
N ASP A 1 19.33 -11.44 0.15
CA ASP A 1 19.23 -12.89 -0.08
C ASP A 1 17.76 -13.31 -0.03
N THR A 2 17.19 -13.68 -1.17
CA THR A 2 15.77 -14.04 -1.28
C THR A 2 15.40 -15.36 -0.61
N ARG A 3 16.39 -16.12 -0.14
CA ARG A 3 16.17 -17.36 0.58
C ARG A 3 15.61 -17.16 1.98
N TYR A 4 15.73 -15.96 2.53
CA TYR A 4 15.30 -15.65 3.89
C TYR A 4 14.42 -14.41 3.91
N SER A 5 13.15 -14.60 3.60
CA SER A 5 12.16 -13.53 3.76
C SER A 5 11.51 -13.65 5.14
N PHE A 6 11.51 -12.56 5.89
CA PHE A 6 10.89 -12.50 7.22
C PHE A 6 9.65 -11.59 7.24
N SER A 7 9.37 -10.92 6.12
CA SER A 7 8.27 -9.95 6.02
C SER A 7 7.23 -10.32 4.96
N ASP A 8 7.06 -11.60 4.69
CA ASP A 8 6.04 -12.07 3.77
C ASP A 8 4.64 -11.65 4.25
N PRO A 9 3.72 -11.31 3.34
CA PRO A 9 2.37 -10.88 3.70
C PRO A 9 1.63 -11.84 4.62
N TRP A 10 1.79 -13.15 4.44
CA TRP A 10 1.14 -14.14 5.31
C TRP A 10 1.66 -14.09 6.75
N ARG A 11 2.91 -13.70 6.95
CA ARG A 11 3.49 -13.52 8.31
C ARG A 11 2.88 -12.30 8.99
N LEU A 12 2.73 -11.20 8.24
CA LEU A 12 2.04 -10.02 8.75
C LEU A 12 0.60 -10.32 9.10
N ALA A 13 -0.11 -11.08 8.25
CA ALA A 13 -1.46 -11.51 8.53
C ALA A 13 -1.56 -12.28 9.86
N ARG A 14 -0.62 -13.16 10.13
CA ARG A 14 -0.56 -13.91 11.39
C ARG A 14 -0.37 -13.00 12.60
N VAL A 15 0.49 -11.98 12.48
CA VAL A 15 0.67 -11.00 13.56
C VAL A 15 -0.61 -10.24 13.82
N MET A 16 -1.28 -9.80 12.78
CA MET A 16 -2.55 -9.07 12.90
C MET A 16 -3.66 -9.94 13.48
N ASP A 17 -3.69 -11.22 13.14
CA ASP A 17 -4.65 -12.17 13.74
C ASP A 17 -4.38 -12.35 15.23
N ALA A 18 -3.11 -12.37 15.65
CA ALA A 18 -2.73 -12.52 17.04
C ALA A 18 -2.96 -11.24 17.86
N VAL A 19 -2.95 -10.07 17.23
CA VAL A 19 -3.12 -8.78 17.89
C VAL A 19 -4.17 -7.96 17.12
N PRO A 20 -5.48 -8.26 17.32
CA PRO A 20 -6.54 -7.65 16.49
C PRO A 20 -6.65 -6.13 16.57
N ALA A 21 -6.20 -5.52 17.66
CA ALA A 21 -6.25 -4.06 17.84
C ALA A 21 -5.07 -3.33 17.18
N LEU A 22 -4.09 -4.07 16.65
CA LEU A 22 -2.91 -3.47 16.04
C LEU A 22 -3.27 -2.76 14.74
N LYS A 23 -2.88 -1.49 14.65
CA LYS A 23 -2.97 -0.71 13.40
C LYS A 23 -1.64 -0.81 12.67
N VAL A 24 -1.69 -1.16 11.38
CA VAL A 24 -0.50 -1.45 10.58
C VAL A 24 -0.53 -0.62 9.29
N ILE A 25 0.61 -0.02 8.98
CA ILE A 25 0.89 0.51 7.64
C ILE A 25 1.93 -0.43 7.02
N ALA A 26 1.52 -1.19 6.03
CA ALA A 26 2.38 -2.16 5.37
C ALA A 26 2.96 -1.54 4.08
N ALA A 27 4.26 -1.30 4.07
CA ALA A 27 4.94 -0.72 2.92
C ALA A 27 4.86 -1.61 1.68
N HIS A 28 5.02 -1.01 0.51
CA HIS A 28 5.13 -1.73 -0.77
C HIS A 28 3.92 -2.61 -1.07
N PHE A 29 2.72 -2.08 -0.88
CA PHE A 29 1.47 -2.84 -1.02
C PHE A 29 1.46 -4.14 -0.19
N GLY A 30 2.06 -4.08 1.00
CA GLY A 30 2.05 -5.21 1.92
C GLY A 30 3.20 -6.20 1.77
N GLY A 31 4.04 -6.06 0.74
CA GLY A 31 5.20 -6.92 0.53
C GLY A 31 5.85 -6.69 -0.82
N TRP A 32 7.08 -6.17 -0.81
CA TRP A 32 7.83 -5.93 -2.03
C TRP A 32 7.93 -7.19 -2.87
N SER A 33 7.68 -7.07 -4.17
CA SER A 33 7.64 -8.15 -5.17
C SER A 33 6.54 -9.20 -4.99
N MET A 34 5.75 -9.15 -3.93
CA MET A 34 4.67 -10.10 -3.66
C MET A 34 3.28 -9.52 -3.96
N TRP A 35 3.21 -8.62 -4.92
CA TRP A 35 1.98 -7.87 -5.24
C TRP A 35 0.83 -8.74 -5.77
N LYS A 36 1.16 -9.86 -6.45
CA LYS A 36 0.15 -10.73 -7.05
C LYS A 36 -0.58 -11.61 -6.04
N THR A 37 0.03 -11.88 -4.90
CA THR A 37 -0.48 -12.82 -3.90
C THR A 37 -0.72 -12.21 -2.53
N GLY A 38 0.06 -11.18 -2.17
CA GLY A 38 0.01 -10.60 -0.82
C GLY A 38 -1.35 -10.04 -0.42
N TRP A 39 -2.07 -9.43 -1.35
CA TRP A 39 -3.39 -8.89 -1.08
C TRP A 39 -4.40 -9.94 -0.61
N GLN A 40 -4.20 -11.21 -0.98
CA GLN A 40 -5.08 -12.31 -0.56
C GLN A 40 -5.06 -12.52 0.95
N TYR A 41 -3.94 -12.19 1.60
CA TYR A 41 -3.79 -12.29 3.05
C TYR A 41 -4.17 -11.00 3.77
N LEU A 42 -4.05 -9.86 3.10
CA LEU A 42 -4.06 -8.55 3.76
C LEU A 42 -5.28 -7.69 3.43
N ALA A 43 -5.84 -7.80 2.22
CA ALA A 43 -6.96 -6.97 1.81
C ALA A 43 -8.21 -7.24 2.65
N GLY A 44 -8.97 -6.18 2.92
CA GLY A 44 -10.19 -6.28 3.71
C GLY A 44 -10.00 -6.18 5.22
N ARG A 45 -8.77 -6.06 5.71
CA ARG A 45 -8.49 -5.86 7.14
C ARG A 45 -8.69 -4.38 7.51
N PRO A 46 -9.60 -4.06 8.45
CA PRO A 46 -9.94 -2.66 8.75
C PRO A 46 -8.80 -1.87 9.41
N ASN A 47 -7.87 -2.54 10.07
CA ASN A 47 -6.73 -1.91 10.73
C ASN A 47 -5.45 -1.96 9.89
N LEU A 48 -5.56 -2.26 8.60
CA LEU A 48 -4.43 -2.29 7.69
C LEU A 48 -4.53 -1.20 6.64
N TRP A 49 -3.45 -0.46 6.47
CA TRP A 49 -3.20 0.44 5.36
C TRP A 49 -1.96 -0.02 4.64
N VAL A 50 -1.85 0.30 3.36
CA VAL A 50 -0.64 0.02 2.57
C VAL A 50 -0.16 1.30 1.91
N ASP A 51 1.10 1.36 1.54
CA ASP A 51 1.59 2.42 0.67
C ASP A 51 2.04 1.86 -0.68
N CYS A 52 2.16 2.74 -1.67
CA CYS A 52 2.52 2.36 -3.03
C CYS A 52 4.03 2.50 -3.32
N SER A 53 4.85 2.68 -2.28
CA SER A 53 6.29 2.86 -2.46
C SER A 53 6.96 1.65 -3.10
N SER A 54 8.01 1.89 -3.87
CA SER A 54 8.83 0.87 -4.52
C SER A 54 8.03 -0.18 -5.30
N SER A 55 6.91 0.19 -5.88
CA SER A 55 5.99 -0.75 -6.54
C SER A 55 5.56 -0.30 -7.93
N LEU A 56 5.32 0.98 -8.12
CA LEU A 56 4.73 1.49 -9.36
C LEU A 56 5.63 1.29 -10.59
N TYR A 57 6.95 1.26 -10.39
CA TYR A 57 7.90 0.99 -11.48
C TYR A 57 7.76 -0.41 -12.08
N ALA A 58 7.31 -1.36 -11.28
CA ALA A 58 7.27 -2.78 -11.65
C ALA A 58 5.87 -3.26 -12.08
N LEU A 59 4.85 -2.47 -11.79
CA LEU A 59 3.46 -2.81 -12.10
C LEU A 59 3.00 -2.04 -13.33
N ARG A 60 2.25 -2.71 -14.21
CA ARG A 60 1.54 -2.00 -15.27
C ARG A 60 0.52 -1.06 -14.62
N PRO A 61 0.21 0.09 -15.25
CA PRO A 61 -0.75 1.03 -14.66
C PRO A 61 -2.08 0.40 -14.27
N GLN A 62 -2.64 -0.48 -15.10
CA GLN A 62 -3.90 -1.15 -14.79
C GLN A 62 -3.75 -2.16 -13.64
N GLU A 63 -2.63 -2.85 -13.55
CA GLU A 63 -2.35 -3.77 -12.44
C GLU A 63 -2.25 -3.02 -11.11
N ALA A 64 -1.57 -1.86 -11.12
CA ALA A 64 -1.46 -1.02 -9.93
C ALA A 64 -2.83 -0.49 -9.49
N ALA A 65 -3.64 0.00 -10.44
CA ALA A 65 -4.99 0.46 -10.14
C ALA A 65 -5.87 -0.66 -9.60
N ASN A 66 -5.79 -1.86 -10.18
CA ASN A 66 -6.52 -3.02 -9.67
C ASN A 66 -6.12 -3.37 -8.24
N LEU A 67 -4.84 -3.32 -7.94
CA LEU A 67 -4.33 -3.60 -6.61
C LEU A 67 -4.82 -2.57 -5.59
N ILE A 68 -4.81 -1.29 -5.96
CA ILE A 68 -5.36 -0.22 -5.15
C ILE A 68 -6.84 -0.48 -4.83
N HIS A 69 -7.63 -0.86 -5.84
CA HIS A 69 -9.04 -1.17 -5.63
C HIS A 69 -9.27 -2.43 -4.79
N ARG A 70 -8.37 -3.42 -4.87
CA ARG A 70 -8.45 -4.62 -4.03
C ARG A 70 -8.24 -4.32 -2.56
N TYR A 71 -7.26 -3.47 -2.24
CA TYR A 71 -7.08 -2.99 -0.87
C TYR A 71 -8.16 -2.00 -0.43
N GLY A 72 -8.76 -1.31 -1.39
CA GLY A 72 -9.68 -0.21 -1.15
C GLY A 72 -8.95 1.12 -1.20
N VAL A 73 -9.47 2.07 -1.98
CA VAL A 73 -8.82 3.37 -2.20
C VAL A 73 -8.50 4.08 -0.88
N LYS A 74 -9.39 3.97 0.11
CA LYS A 74 -9.21 4.62 1.42
C LYS A 74 -8.13 3.98 2.29
N GLN A 75 -7.64 2.79 1.93
CA GLN A 75 -6.63 2.05 2.68
C GLN A 75 -5.24 2.20 2.06
N VAL A 76 -5.08 3.04 1.05
CA VAL A 76 -3.82 3.21 0.33
C VAL A 76 -3.27 4.62 0.55
N PHE A 77 -1.99 4.69 0.89
CA PHE A 77 -1.25 5.93 1.04
C PHE A 77 -0.24 6.09 -0.10
N PHE A 78 0.06 7.33 -0.46
CA PHE A 78 1.19 7.64 -1.31
C PHE A 78 2.48 7.55 -0.48
N GLY A 79 3.48 6.87 -1.02
CA GLY A 79 4.81 6.80 -0.46
C GLY A 79 5.85 6.68 -1.56
N SER A 80 7.04 7.22 -1.36
CA SER A 80 8.12 7.23 -2.34
C SER A 80 9.28 6.29 -2.00
N ASP A 81 9.41 5.90 -0.74
CA ASP A 81 10.60 5.19 -0.25
C ASP A 81 11.89 6.01 -0.47
N TYR A 82 11.78 7.33 -0.28
CA TYR A 82 12.95 8.21 -0.39
C TYR A 82 14.04 7.79 0.62
N PRO A 83 15.31 7.74 0.26
CA PRO A 83 15.91 8.25 -0.99
C PRO A 83 16.04 7.21 -2.12
N MET A 84 15.43 6.03 -2.00
CA MET A 84 15.48 5.00 -3.06
C MET A 84 14.92 5.55 -4.38
N TRP A 85 13.81 6.30 -4.32
CA TRP A 85 13.13 6.88 -5.47
C TRP A 85 12.92 8.38 -5.26
N ASP A 86 12.86 9.13 -6.37
CA ASP A 86 12.53 10.55 -6.33
C ASP A 86 11.02 10.71 -6.11
N PRO A 87 10.58 11.44 -5.06
CA PRO A 87 9.15 11.63 -4.79
C PRO A 87 8.39 12.28 -5.94
N VAL A 88 9.03 13.16 -6.72
CA VAL A 88 8.38 13.81 -7.86
C VAL A 88 8.08 12.80 -8.97
N GLN A 89 9.02 11.90 -9.25
CA GLN A 89 8.81 10.85 -10.25
C GLN A 89 7.75 9.85 -9.79
N GLU A 90 7.75 9.50 -8.51
CA GLU A 90 6.72 8.62 -7.93
C GLU A 90 5.33 9.26 -8.02
N LEU A 91 5.23 10.55 -7.77
CA LEU A 91 3.99 11.30 -7.93
C LEU A 91 3.48 11.26 -9.38
N GLU A 92 4.37 11.44 -10.35
CA GLU A 92 4.02 11.36 -11.76
C GLU A 92 3.52 9.97 -12.14
N GLN A 93 4.16 8.92 -11.61
CA GLN A 93 3.70 7.54 -11.83
C GLN A 93 2.31 7.31 -11.26
N LEU A 94 2.02 7.81 -10.06
CA LEU A 94 0.68 7.71 -9.48
C LEU A 94 -0.35 8.43 -10.35
N LYS A 95 -0.05 9.64 -10.81
CA LYS A 95 -0.95 10.43 -11.65
C LYS A 95 -1.22 9.78 -13.01
N ALA A 96 -0.31 8.93 -13.50
CA ALA A 96 -0.49 8.21 -14.75
C ALA A 96 -1.39 6.98 -14.63
N LEU A 97 -1.77 6.57 -13.41
CA LEU A 97 -2.64 5.42 -13.20
C LEU A 97 -4.08 5.75 -13.63
N PRO A 98 -4.84 4.74 -14.10
CA PRO A 98 -6.25 4.91 -14.46
C PRO A 98 -7.14 5.02 -13.21
N LEU A 99 -6.97 6.10 -12.48
CA LEU A 99 -7.72 6.45 -11.28
C LEU A 99 -8.44 7.78 -11.50
N THR A 100 -9.56 7.97 -10.84
CA THR A 100 -10.22 9.28 -10.84
C THR A 100 -9.38 10.30 -10.07
N GLN A 101 -9.61 11.59 -10.33
CA GLN A 101 -8.93 12.64 -9.57
C GLN A 101 -9.23 12.54 -8.08
N ASP A 102 -10.46 12.22 -7.72
CA ASP A 102 -10.86 12.03 -6.32
C ASP A 102 -10.11 10.88 -5.66
N GLU A 103 -9.95 9.76 -6.36
CA GLU A 103 -9.15 8.63 -5.88
C GLU A 103 -7.67 9.01 -5.69
N GLN A 104 -7.10 9.76 -6.63
CA GLN A 104 -5.73 10.26 -6.51
C GLN A 104 -5.55 11.16 -5.29
N GLU A 105 -6.47 12.09 -5.08
CA GLU A 105 -6.43 12.99 -3.91
C GLU A 105 -6.54 12.21 -2.59
N SER A 106 -7.39 11.19 -2.56
CA SER A 106 -7.51 10.32 -1.40
C SER A 106 -6.20 9.64 -1.06
N ILE A 107 -5.51 9.08 -2.04
CA ILE A 107 -4.23 8.39 -1.86
C ILE A 107 -3.13 9.36 -1.49
N LEU A 108 -3.12 10.56 -2.11
CA LEU A 108 -2.05 11.54 -1.89
C LEU A 108 -2.06 12.13 -0.49
N HIS A 109 -3.24 12.38 0.11
CA HIS A 109 -3.27 13.02 1.42
C HIS A 109 -4.49 12.71 2.29
N ARG A 110 -5.69 12.58 1.73
CA ARG A 110 -6.92 12.48 2.54
C ARG A 110 -6.94 11.24 3.42
N ASN A 111 -6.47 10.11 2.90
CA ASN A 111 -6.45 8.85 3.64
C ASN A 111 -5.53 8.94 4.86
N PHE A 112 -4.35 9.53 4.68
CA PHE A 112 -3.40 9.68 5.78
C PHE A 112 -3.88 10.70 6.81
N GLU A 113 -4.50 11.79 6.37
CA GLU A 113 -5.13 12.75 7.27
C GLU A 113 -6.19 12.08 8.15
N ALA A 114 -7.06 11.27 7.54
CA ALA A 114 -8.08 10.51 8.25
C ALA A 114 -7.46 9.48 9.22
N PHE A 115 -6.39 8.82 8.81
CA PHE A 115 -5.65 7.89 9.66
C PHE A 115 -5.11 8.59 10.91
N LEU A 116 -4.50 9.77 10.75
CA LEU A 116 -3.97 10.55 11.88
C LEU A 116 -5.07 10.94 12.86
N LEU A 117 -6.23 11.37 12.36
CA LEU A 117 -7.37 11.71 13.20
C LEU A 117 -7.88 10.50 14.00
N GLY A 118 -7.82 9.32 13.41
CA GLY A 118 -8.24 8.08 14.07
C GLY A 118 -7.29 7.60 15.16
N LEU A 119 -6.06 8.13 15.22
CA LEU A 119 -5.08 7.80 16.27
C LEU A 119 -5.28 8.63 17.55
N GLY A 120 -5.98 9.75 17.44
CA GLY A 120 -6.19 10.71 18.54
C GLY A 120 -7.22 10.34 19.58
#